data_7394f19652fb315ca9342f65b0b158a4
#
_entry.id   7394f19652fb315ca9342f65b0b158a4
#
_cell.length_a   1.000
_cell.length_b   1.000
_cell.length_c   1.000
_cell.angle_alpha   90.00
_cell.angle_beta   90.00
_cell.angle_gamma   90.00
#
_symmetry.space_group_name_H-M   'P 1'
#
loop_
_entity.id
_entity.type
_entity.pdbx_description
1 polymer ?
#
loop_
_entity_poly.entity_id
_entity_poly.type
_entity_poly.pdbx_seq_one_letter_code
_entity_poly.pdbx_strand_id
1 'polypeptide(L)' 'MLKRINQLLQDIERNGYSGLGKPEPLRGNLSGFWSRRIDDEHRIVYRISEDRVEIIQCRGHYDD' A
#
# COMPACT_ATOMS: atom_id res chain seq x y z
N MET A 1 8.52 10.92 7.08
CA MET A 1 7.87 10.09 6.05
C MET A 1 8.57 8.75 5.82
N LEU A 2 9.88 8.75 5.68
CA LEU A 2 10.61 7.50 5.44
C LEU A 2 10.39 6.46 6.54
N LYS A 3 10.39 6.91 7.78
CA LYS A 3 10.18 6.00 8.90
C LYS A 3 8.80 5.33 8.83
N ARG A 4 7.80 6.11 8.47
CA ARG A 4 6.45 5.60 8.33
C ARG A 4 6.35 4.60 7.19
N ILE A 5 7.01 4.90 6.06
CA ILE A 5 7.04 3.99 4.93
C ILE A 5 7.66 2.66 5.33
N ASN A 6 8.77 2.70 6.05
CA ASN A 6 9.43 1.47 6.51
C ASN A 6 8.53 0.65 7.43
N GLN A 7 7.80 1.32 8.31
CA GLN A 7 6.85 0.64 9.19
C GLN A 7 5.76 -0.06 8.38
N LEU A 8 5.26 0.63 7.36
CA LEU A 8 4.21 0.07 6.53
C LEU A 8 4.72 -1.13 5.72
N LEU A 9 5.93 -1.03 5.17
CA LEU A 9 6.51 -2.13 4.43
C LEU A 9 6.68 -3.37 5.29
N GLN A 10 7.16 -3.19 6.52
CA GLN A 10 7.30 -4.29 7.46
C GLN A 10 5.94 -4.90 7.80
N ASP A 11 4.95 -4.04 7.98
CA ASP A 11 3.61 -4.53 8.30
C ASP A 11 2.99 -5.29 7.13
N ILE A 12 3.23 -4.83 5.90
CA ILE A 12 2.75 -5.54 4.72
C ILE A 12 3.37 -6.93 4.65
N GLU A 13 4.66 -7.05 4.91
CA GLU A 13 5.32 -8.34 4.91
C GLU A 13 4.75 -9.29 5.96
N ARG A 14 4.35 -8.74 7.09
CA ARG A 14 3.86 -9.52 8.20
C ARG A 14 2.37 -9.85 8.09
N ASN A 15 1.56 -8.89 7.68
CA ASN A 15 0.12 -8.99 7.74
C ASN A 15 -0.58 -8.95 6.37
N GLY A 16 0.14 -8.76 5.30
CA GLY A 16 -0.44 -8.80 3.97
C GLY A 16 -1.40 -7.66 3.70
N TYR A 17 -2.67 -7.99 3.58
CA TYR A 17 -3.70 -7.01 3.23
C TYR A 17 -4.48 -6.49 4.43
N SER A 18 -3.92 -6.61 5.62
CA SER A 18 -4.51 -6.06 6.83
C SER A 18 -3.43 -5.35 7.64
N GLY A 19 -3.83 -4.55 8.61
CA GLY A 19 -2.90 -3.91 9.51
C GLY A 19 -2.86 -2.40 9.38
N LEU A 20 -1.68 -1.82 9.51
CA LEU A 20 -1.50 -0.38 9.60
C LEU A 20 -1.85 0.34 8.30
N GLY A 21 -2.29 1.59 8.44
CA GLY A 21 -2.50 2.45 7.29
C GLY A 21 -3.78 2.23 6.53
N LYS A 22 -4.75 1.56 7.14
CA LYS A 22 -6.06 1.32 6.56
C LYS A 22 -5.98 0.71 5.15
N PRO A 23 -5.51 -0.54 5.04
CA PRO A 23 -5.41 -1.18 3.73
C PRO A 23 -6.76 -1.21 3.02
N GLU A 24 -6.76 -0.84 1.75
CA GLU A 24 -7.96 -0.85 0.93
C GLU A 24 -7.67 -1.42 -0.44
N PRO A 25 -8.57 -2.28 -0.96
CA PRO A 25 -8.42 -2.74 -2.34
C PRO A 25 -8.77 -1.63 -3.31
N LEU A 26 -8.04 -1.57 -4.40
CA LEU A 26 -8.30 -0.58 -5.44
C LEU A 26 -9.17 -1.17 -6.54
N ARG A 27 -9.70 -0.30 -7.38
CA ARG A 27 -10.64 -0.69 -8.42
C ARG A 27 -10.18 -0.18 -9.79
N GLY A 28 -10.93 -0.56 -10.82
CA GLY A 28 -10.64 -0.10 -12.16
C GLY A 28 -9.32 -0.62 -12.66
N ASN A 29 -8.49 0.25 -13.19
CA ASN A 29 -7.20 -0.13 -13.76
C ASN A 29 -6.24 -0.68 -12.72
N LEU A 30 -6.50 -0.43 -11.45
CA LEU A 30 -5.66 -0.90 -10.38
C LEU A 30 -6.28 -2.06 -9.60
N SER A 31 -7.26 -2.71 -10.20
CA SER A 31 -7.87 -3.89 -9.60
C SER A 31 -6.79 -4.94 -9.33
N GLY A 32 -6.83 -5.51 -8.13
CA GLY A 32 -5.79 -6.45 -7.69
C GLY A 32 -4.69 -5.81 -6.88
N PHE A 33 -4.66 -4.48 -6.85
CA PHE A 33 -3.71 -3.75 -6.01
C PHE A 33 -4.43 -3.21 -4.79
N TRP A 34 -3.64 -2.86 -3.79
CA TRP A 34 -4.13 -2.33 -2.52
C TRP A 34 -3.36 -1.07 -2.20
N SER A 35 -3.94 -0.23 -1.35
CA SER A 35 -3.24 0.95 -0.89
C SER A 35 -3.26 1.02 0.62
N ARG A 36 -2.23 1.63 1.18
CA ARG A 36 -2.18 1.97 2.61
C ARG A 36 -1.78 3.42 2.74
N ARG A 37 -2.34 4.08 3.73
CA ARG A 37 -2.02 5.48 4.00
C ARG A 37 -0.65 5.62 4.63
N ILE A 38 0.15 6.53 4.09
CA ILE A 38 1.36 6.97 4.75
C ILE A 38 1.01 8.14 5.68
N ASP A 39 0.29 9.11 5.12
CA ASP A 39 -0.24 10.24 5.87
C ASP A 39 -1.54 10.69 5.20
N ASP A 40 -2.00 11.90 5.47
CA ASP A 40 -3.26 12.39 4.93
C ASP A 40 -3.26 12.52 3.42
N GLU A 41 -2.09 12.66 2.82
CA GLU A 41 -1.98 12.93 1.39
C GLU A 41 -1.32 11.81 0.60
N HIS A 42 -0.53 10.98 1.25
CA HIS A 42 0.30 10.00 0.54
C HIS A 42 -0.11 8.57 0.86
N ARG A 43 0.02 7.72 -0.14
CA ARG A 43 -0.31 6.30 0.00
C ARG A 43 0.74 5.44 -0.69
N ILE A 44 0.86 4.21 -0.21
CA ILE A 44 1.63 3.16 -0.87
C ILE A 44 0.64 2.33 -1.65
N VAL A 45 0.88 2.15 -2.93
CA VAL A 45 0.09 1.24 -3.75
C VAL A 45 0.93 0.01 -4.03
N TYR A 46 0.39 -1.14 -3.70
CA TYR A 46 1.15 -2.38 -3.72
C TYR A 46 0.26 -3.58 -4.01
N ARG A 47 0.91 -4.68 -4.34
CA ARG A 47 0.25 -5.97 -4.35
C ARG A 47 1.25 -7.02 -3.89
N ILE A 48 0.75 -8.16 -3.46
CA ILE A 48 1.58 -9.29 -3.05
C ILE A 48 1.43 -10.38 -4.11
N SER A 49 2.56 -10.80 -4.64
CA SER A 49 2.59 -11.79 -5.71
C SER A 49 3.76 -12.71 -5.46
N GLU A 50 3.50 -14.02 -5.37
CA GLU A 50 4.54 -15.02 -5.19
C GLU A 50 5.46 -14.71 -4.03
N ASP A 51 4.87 -14.33 -2.89
CA ASP A 51 5.59 -13.97 -1.67
C ASP A 51 6.44 -12.71 -1.80
N ARG A 52 6.15 -11.90 -2.81
CA ARG A 52 6.82 -10.62 -3.00
C ARG A 52 5.84 -9.49 -2.82
N VAL A 53 6.34 -8.38 -2.27
CA VAL A 53 5.56 -7.16 -2.22
C VAL A 53 6.02 -6.29 -3.38
N GLU A 54 5.11 -5.98 -4.29
CA GLU A 54 5.41 -5.12 -5.42
C GLU A 54 4.82 -3.75 -5.16
N ILE A 55 5.66 -2.73 -5.19
CA ILE A 55 5.26 -1.36 -4.95
C ILE A 55 5.18 -0.63 -6.27
N ILE A 56 4.04 -0.02 -6.56
CA ILE A 56 3.90 0.76 -7.79
C ILE A 56 4.19 2.22 -7.54
N GLN A 57 3.62 2.76 -6.50
CA GLN A 57 3.76 4.18 -6.18
C GLN A 57 3.67 4.41 -4.70
N CYS A 58 4.30 5.50 -4.28
CA CYS A 58 4.28 5.94 -2.89
C CYS A 58 3.93 7.39 -2.85
N ARG A 59 2.77 7.78 -3.38
CA ARG A 59 2.44 9.19 -3.34
C ARG A 59 0.96 9.44 -3.52
N GLY A 60 0.67 10.68 -3.56
CA GLY A 60 -0.55 11.33 -3.39
C GLY A 60 -1.74 10.71 -4.00
N HIS A 61 -2.83 11.28 -4.07
CA HIS A 61 -4.05 10.55 -4.30
C HIS A 61 -4.17 9.96 -5.69
N TYR A 62 -5.01 8.97 -5.79
CA TYR A 62 -5.33 8.28 -7.03
C TYR A 62 -6.78 8.53 -7.38
N ASP A 63 -6.98 8.93 -8.61
CA ASP A 63 -8.32 9.00 -9.14
C ASP A 63 -8.54 7.72 -9.92
N ASP A 64 -9.47 6.98 -9.50
CA ASP A 64 -9.78 5.75 -10.19
C ASP A 64 -10.56 6.02 -11.44
#